data_4fdf2c2e00bf715ba17ea4c9079cb418
#
_entry.id   4fdf2c2e00bf715ba17ea4c9079cb418
#
_cell.length_a   1.000
_cell.length_b   1.000
_cell.length_c   1.000
_cell.angle_alpha   90.00
_cell.angle_beta   90.00
_cell.angle_gamma   90.00
#
_symmetry.space_group_name_H-M   'P 1'
#
loop_
_entity.id
_entity.type
_entity.pdbx_description
1 polymer ?
#
loop_
_entity_poly.entity_id
_entity_poly.type
_entity_poly.pdbx_seq_one_letter_code
_entity_poly.pdbx_strand_id
1 'polypeptide(L)'
;MELKDVEKYINDGIKARSGIDPKQVLDVGKEIGRRMLEGKKLILCGNGGSAADAQHIAAEFVCKFKKERKALPAFALHTNTSTITAIGNDYSYDNIYERQIEAFASAGDIVIGISTSGNSINVIKAIEKANKLGCLTIAFTSKSGGKLKEKASIVFSIDSNDTPIVQESYLAVGHMLSQIVEDMV
;
A
#
# COMPACT_ATOMS: atom_id res chain seq x y z
N MET A 1 3.83 25.89 -17.14
CA MET A 1 5.00 25.24 -16.52
C MET A 1 6.24 25.61 -17.31
N GLU A 2 7.22 26.23 -16.68
CA GLU A 2 8.49 26.62 -17.28
C GLU A 2 9.59 25.63 -16.88
N LEU A 3 10.78 25.73 -17.49
CA LEU A 3 11.91 24.83 -17.20
C LEU A 3 12.22 24.74 -15.70
N LYS A 4 12.27 25.89 -15.02
CA LYS A 4 12.49 25.97 -13.56
C LYS A 4 11.45 25.19 -12.74
N ASP A 5 10.20 25.10 -13.22
CA ASP A 5 9.13 24.36 -12.52
C ASP A 5 9.35 22.87 -12.66
N VAL A 6 9.82 22.41 -13.84
CA VAL A 6 10.17 21.00 -14.08
C VAL A 6 11.37 20.60 -13.23
N GLU A 7 12.44 21.42 -13.19
CA GLU A 7 13.62 21.20 -12.34
C GLU A 7 13.24 21.12 -10.86
N LYS A 8 12.35 22.05 -10.41
CA LYS A 8 11.84 22.04 -9.04
C LYS A 8 11.09 20.74 -8.72
N TYR A 9 10.19 20.29 -9.60
CA TYR A 9 9.45 19.05 -9.41
C TYR A 9 10.38 17.83 -9.26
N ILE A 10 11.38 17.71 -10.12
CA ILE A 10 12.39 16.63 -10.05
C ILE A 10 13.12 16.67 -8.69
N ASN A 11 13.58 17.86 -8.27
CA ASN A 11 14.31 18.03 -7.01
C ASN A 11 13.44 17.72 -5.79
N ASP A 12 12.16 18.14 -5.80
CA ASP A 12 11.21 17.84 -4.72
C ASP A 12 10.99 16.32 -4.62
N GLY A 13 10.89 15.61 -5.74
CA GLY A 13 10.78 14.15 -5.77
C GLY A 13 12.03 13.44 -5.25
N ILE A 14 13.24 13.91 -5.61
CA ILE A 14 14.50 13.40 -5.07
C ILE A 14 14.55 13.59 -3.55
N LYS A 15 14.21 14.78 -3.07
CA LYS A 15 14.20 15.12 -1.64
C LYS A 15 13.21 14.22 -0.87
N ALA A 16 11.99 14.05 -1.37
CA ALA A 16 10.98 13.22 -0.74
C ALA A 16 11.44 11.76 -0.61
N ARG A 17 12.04 11.19 -1.66
CA ARG A 17 12.56 9.82 -1.64
C ARG A 17 13.79 9.67 -0.74
N SER A 18 14.68 10.67 -0.69
CA SER A 18 15.84 10.65 0.20
C SER A 18 15.49 10.69 1.69
N GLY A 19 14.26 11.12 2.02
CA GLY A 19 13.73 11.12 3.39
C GLY A 19 13.13 9.77 3.84
N ILE A 20 13.07 8.75 2.95
CA ILE A 20 12.58 7.42 3.32
C ILE A 20 13.63 6.73 4.20
N ASP A 21 13.21 6.22 5.38
CA ASP A 21 14.10 5.48 6.27
C ASP A 21 14.42 4.08 5.68
N PRO A 22 15.68 3.84 5.26
CA PRO A 22 16.06 2.56 4.67
C PRO A 22 16.01 1.40 5.68
N LYS A 23 16.19 1.67 6.97
CA LYS A 23 16.08 0.65 8.02
C LYS A 23 14.63 0.19 8.16
N GLN A 24 13.68 1.13 8.20
CA GLN A 24 12.26 0.79 8.25
C GLN A 24 11.86 -0.04 7.03
N VAL A 25 12.28 0.33 5.82
CA VAL A 25 11.99 -0.43 4.59
C VAL A 25 12.52 -1.85 4.69
N LEU A 26 13.78 -2.01 5.14
CA LEU A 26 14.41 -3.33 5.28
C LEU A 26 13.66 -4.21 6.31
N ASP A 27 13.37 -3.67 7.49
CA ASP A 27 12.72 -4.40 8.58
C ASP A 27 11.29 -4.83 8.18
N VAL A 28 10.54 -3.93 7.55
CA VAL A 28 9.17 -4.22 7.07
C VAL A 28 9.18 -5.22 5.91
N GLY A 29 10.10 -5.08 4.97
CA GLY A 29 10.25 -6.04 3.87
C GLY A 29 10.55 -7.45 4.38
N LYS A 30 11.44 -7.58 5.37
CA LYS A 30 11.73 -8.86 6.02
C LYS A 30 10.52 -9.45 6.75
N GLU A 31 9.74 -8.64 7.45
CA GLU A 31 8.53 -9.10 8.12
C GLU A 31 7.45 -9.56 7.14
N ILE A 32 7.27 -8.84 6.01
CA ILE A 32 6.39 -9.29 4.93
C ILE A 32 6.88 -10.63 4.38
N GLY A 33 8.16 -10.77 4.04
CA GLY A 33 8.75 -12.00 3.51
C GLY A 33 8.57 -13.18 4.46
N ARG A 34 8.83 -13.00 5.76
CA ARG A 34 8.61 -14.03 6.79
C ARG A 34 7.16 -14.50 6.81
N ARG A 35 6.20 -13.60 6.79
CA ARG A 35 4.76 -13.95 6.77
C ARG A 35 4.37 -14.67 5.48
N MET A 36 4.89 -14.24 4.33
CA MET A 36 4.63 -14.92 3.06
C MET A 36 5.20 -16.34 3.02
N LEU A 37 6.38 -16.56 3.61
CA LEU A 37 6.93 -17.93 3.78
C LEU A 37 6.05 -18.80 4.70
N GLU A 38 5.32 -18.20 5.63
CA GLU A 38 4.31 -18.87 6.47
C GLU A 38 2.95 -19.03 5.75
N GLY A 39 2.87 -18.73 4.46
CA GLY A 39 1.63 -18.86 3.66
C GLY A 39 0.63 -17.73 3.83
N LYS A 40 1.03 -16.59 4.40
CA LYS A 40 0.18 -15.39 4.49
C LYS A 40 0.18 -14.64 3.15
N LYS A 41 -0.87 -13.83 2.95
CA LYS A 41 -1.07 -13.05 1.72
C LYS A 41 -0.99 -11.56 1.96
N LEU A 42 -0.66 -10.83 0.88
CA LEU A 42 -0.64 -9.38 0.84
C LEU A 42 -1.92 -8.86 0.17
N ILE A 43 -2.63 -8.00 0.86
CA ILE A 43 -3.86 -7.37 0.40
C ILE A 43 -3.63 -5.86 0.34
N LEU A 44 -3.95 -5.23 -0.79
CA LEU A 44 -3.74 -3.79 -0.97
C LEU A 44 -5.04 -3.07 -1.33
N CYS A 45 -5.17 -1.84 -0.88
CA CYS A 45 -6.28 -0.96 -1.26
C CYS A 45 -5.85 0.50 -1.33
N GLY A 46 -6.51 1.25 -2.20
CA GLY A 46 -6.31 2.67 -2.42
C GLY A 46 -7.33 3.20 -3.43
N ASN A 47 -7.39 4.51 -3.62
CA ASN A 47 -8.31 5.15 -4.56
C ASN A 47 -7.55 5.85 -5.70
N GLY A 48 -8.12 5.93 -6.89
CA GLY A 48 -7.54 6.63 -8.03
C GLY A 48 -6.12 6.14 -8.38
N GLY A 49 -5.12 7.05 -8.38
CA GLY A 49 -3.72 6.70 -8.59
C GLY A 49 -3.19 5.71 -7.55
N SER A 50 -3.59 5.85 -6.29
CA SER A 50 -3.22 4.90 -5.24
C SER A 50 -3.85 3.51 -5.43
N ALA A 51 -4.98 3.38 -6.14
CA ALA A 51 -5.50 2.10 -6.56
C ALA A 51 -4.61 1.48 -7.66
N ALA A 52 -4.20 2.28 -8.64
CA ALA A 52 -3.27 1.83 -9.69
C ALA A 52 -1.94 1.33 -9.07
N ASP A 53 -1.40 2.05 -8.10
CA ASP A 53 -0.17 1.66 -7.39
C ASP A 53 -0.37 0.37 -6.57
N ALA A 54 -1.52 0.22 -5.89
CA ALA A 54 -1.86 -1.01 -5.17
C ALA A 54 -1.90 -2.22 -6.11
N GLN A 55 -2.46 -2.07 -7.30
CA GLN A 55 -2.49 -3.11 -8.32
C GLN A 55 -1.10 -3.40 -8.89
N HIS A 56 -0.32 -2.38 -9.17
CA HIS A 56 1.05 -2.51 -9.64
C HIS A 56 1.90 -3.28 -8.61
N ILE A 57 1.91 -2.84 -7.36
CA ILE A 57 2.68 -3.52 -6.30
C ILE A 57 2.23 -4.98 -6.14
N ALA A 58 0.92 -5.27 -6.16
CA ALA A 58 0.43 -6.65 -6.08
C ALA A 58 0.98 -7.52 -7.22
N ALA A 59 1.09 -6.99 -8.43
CA ALA A 59 1.61 -7.72 -9.59
C ALA A 59 3.08 -8.12 -9.41
N GLU A 60 3.90 -7.30 -8.74
CA GLU A 60 5.31 -7.62 -8.46
C GLU A 60 5.46 -8.85 -7.55
N PHE A 61 4.49 -9.11 -6.68
CA PHE A 61 4.48 -10.32 -5.84
C PHE A 61 3.92 -11.54 -6.58
N VAL A 62 2.86 -11.37 -7.36
CA VAL A 62 2.21 -12.49 -8.06
C VAL A 62 3.05 -13.01 -9.21
N CYS A 63 3.62 -12.12 -10.02
CA CYS A 63 4.48 -12.50 -11.14
C CYS A 63 5.90 -12.76 -10.63
N LYS A 64 6.76 -11.82 -10.78
CA LYS A 64 8.14 -11.75 -10.25
C LYS A 64 8.59 -10.30 -10.34
N PHE A 65 9.50 -9.87 -9.51
CA PHE A 65 10.09 -8.55 -9.61
C PHE A 65 11.34 -8.57 -10.52
N LYS A 66 12.35 -9.36 -10.16
CA LYS A 66 13.60 -9.51 -10.92
C LYS A 66 14.05 -10.95 -11.11
N LYS A 67 13.71 -11.84 -10.18
CA LYS A 67 14.20 -13.25 -10.17
C LYS A 67 13.05 -14.21 -10.41
N GLU A 68 13.34 -15.34 -11.10
CA GLU A 68 12.41 -16.45 -11.15
C GLU A 68 12.21 -17.04 -9.75
N ARG A 69 10.94 -17.14 -9.35
CA ARG A 69 10.52 -17.71 -8.06
C ARG A 69 9.07 -18.16 -8.10
N LYS A 70 8.64 -18.86 -7.08
CA LYS A 70 7.23 -19.20 -6.90
C LYS A 70 6.38 -17.92 -6.76
N ALA A 71 5.19 -17.91 -7.37
CA ALA A 71 4.21 -16.85 -7.21
C ALA A 71 3.83 -16.66 -5.73
N LEU A 72 3.76 -15.41 -5.29
CA LEU A 72 3.37 -15.05 -3.93
C LEU A 72 1.93 -14.51 -3.92
N PRO A 73 1.09 -14.88 -2.93
CA PRO A 73 -0.30 -14.47 -2.91
C PRO A 73 -0.44 -12.98 -2.57
N ALA A 74 -0.74 -12.17 -3.57
CA ALA A 74 -1.00 -10.75 -3.42
C ALA A 74 -2.13 -10.28 -4.35
N PHE A 75 -2.97 -9.35 -3.91
CA PHE A 75 -4.00 -8.75 -4.75
C PHE A 75 -4.47 -7.39 -4.24
N ALA A 76 -4.99 -6.59 -5.17
CA ALA A 76 -5.60 -5.31 -4.86
C ALA A 76 -7.13 -5.43 -4.85
N LEU A 77 -7.78 -4.88 -3.83
CA LEU A 77 -9.21 -5.08 -3.60
C LEU A 77 -10.14 -4.44 -4.64
N HIS A 78 -9.66 -3.45 -5.39
CA HIS A 78 -10.47 -2.73 -6.39
C HIS A 78 -10.55 -3.42 -7.75
N THR A 79 -9.84 -4.52 -7.96
CA THR A 79 -9.75 -5.17 -9.28
C THR A 79 -11.01 -5.92 -9.70
N ASN A 80 -11.83 -6.37 -8.73
CA ASN A 80 -13.13 -6.96 -9.02
C ASN A 80 -14.20 -5.85 -9.07
N THR A 81 -14.49 -5.40 -10.29
CA THR A 81 -15.45 -4.30 -10.53
C THR A 81 -16.87 -4.64 -10.09
N SER A 82 -17.29 -5.91 -10.22
CA SER A 82 -18.61 -6.35 -9.76
C SER A 82 -18.73 -6.24 -8.25
N THR A 83 -17.72 -6.67 -7.50
CA THR A 83 -17.71 -6.55 -6.04
C THR A 83 -17.72 -5.08 -5.59
N ILE A 84 -16.90 -4.22 -6.21
CA ILE A 84 -16.84 -2.78 -5.88
C ILE A 84 -18.19 -2.12 -6.13
N THR A 85 -18.78 -2.35 -7.30
CA THR A 85 -20.05 -1.72 -7.68
C THR A 85 -21.22 -2.23 -6.86
N ALA A 86 -21.29 -3.52 -6.54
CA ALA A 86 -22.31 -4.09 -5.67
C ALA A 86 -22.23 -3.51 -4.26
N ILE A 87 -21.06 -3.52 -3.63
CA ILE A 87 -20.91 -2.95 -2.28
C ILE A 87 -21.19 -1.44 -2.28
N GLY A 88 -20.70 -0.72 -3.31
CA GLY A 88 -20.94 0.72 -3.44
C GLY A 88 -22.43 1.07 -3.57
N ASN A 89 -23.22 0.24 -4.30
CA ASN A 89 -24.65 0.40 -4.50
C ASN A 89 -25.46 0.01 -3.26
N ASP A 90 -25.17 -1.14 -2.66
CA ASP A 90 -26.01 -1.75 -1.62
C ASP A 90 -25.70 -1.19 -0.22
N TYR A 91 -24.50 -0.69 0.00
CA TYR A 91 -24.05 -0.12 1.28
C TYR A 91 -23.57 1.32 1.12
N SER A 92 -22.32 1.50 0.72
CA SER A 92 -21.73 2.80 0.35
C SER A 92 -20.31 2.59 -0.22
N TYR A 93 -19.78 3.62 -0.90
CA TYR A 93 -18.38 3.65 -1.32
C TYR A 93 -17.39 3.55 -0.15
N ASP A 94 -17.79 4.01 1.03
CA ASP A 94 -16.97 3.92 2.24
C ASP A 94 -16.74 2.49 2.75
N ASN A 95 -17.55 1.53 2.30
CA ASN A 95 -17.52 0.14 2.75
C ASN A 95 -16.86 -0.83 1.73
N ILE A 96 -16.49 -0.34 0.55
CA ILE A 96 -16.03 -1.19 -0.56
C ILE A 96 -14.82 -2.06 -0.21
N TYR A 97 -13.92 -1.58 0.65
CA TYR A 97 -12.73 -2.32 1.08
C TYR A 97 -12.96 -3.08 2.39
N GLU A 98 -13.65 -2.49 3.36
CA GLU A 98 -13.92 -3.13 4.64
C GLU A 98 -14.60 -4.50 4.49
N ARG A 99 -15.64 -4.57 3.63
CA ARG A 99 -16.36 -5.83 3.39
C ARG A 99 -15.49 -6.87 2.70
N GLN A 100 -14.60 -6.46 1.82
CA GLN A 100 -13.66 -7.38 1.18
C GLN A 100 -12.58 -7.86 2.16
N ILE A 101 -12.07 -6.99 3.04
CA ILE A 101 -11.18 -7.40 4.13
C ILE A 101 -11.87 -8.44 5.02
N GLU A 102 -13.14 -8.24 5.38
CA GLU A 102 -13.92 -9.22 6.16
C GLU A 102 -14.01 -10.57 5.47
N ALA A 103 -14.17 -10.60 4.15
CA ALA A 103 -14.29 -11.81 3.36
C ALA A 103 -12.98 -12.55 3.11
N PHE A 104 -11.89 -11.82 2.92
CA PHE A 104 -10.65 -12.39 2.38
C PHE A 104 -9.48 -12.42 3.36
N ALA A 105 -9.45 -11.54 4.37
CA ALA A 105 -8.33 -11.46 5.28
C ALA A 105 -8.44 -12.46 6.43
N SER A 106 -7.30 -12.97 6.84
CA SER A 106 -7.14 -13.86 7.99
C SER A 106 -6.01 -13.38 8.90
N ALA A 107 -6.01 -13.80 10.15
CA ALA A 107 -4.96 -13.45 11.10
C ALA A 107 -3.57 -13.76 10.56
N GLY A 108 -2.68 -12.77 10.67
CA GLY A 108 -1.31 -12.85 10.17
C GLY A 108 -1.12 -12.36 8.73
N ASP A 109 -2.18 -12.18 7.94
CA ASP A 109 -2.06 -11.55 6.62
C ASP A 109 -1.55 -10.11 6.70
N ILE A 110 -1.11 -9.57 5.59
CA ILE A 110 -0.58 -8.22 5.47
C ILE A 110 -1.60 -7.36 4.70
N VAL A 111 -1.97 -6.21 5.23
CA VAL A 111 -2.87 -5.27 4.57
C VAL A 111 -2.19 -3.92 4.41
N ILE A 112 -1.99 -3.46 3.17
CA ILE A 112 -1.45 -2.13 2.86
C ILE A 112 -2.59 -1.22 2.42
N GLY A 113 -2.85 -0.18 3.21
CA GLY A 113 -3.76 0.90 2.87
C GLY A 113 -3.02 2.10 2.31
N ILE A 114 -3.36 2.54 1.10
CA ILE A 114 -2.70 3.63 0.41
C ILE A 114 -3.64 4.84 0.31
N SER A 115 -3.26 5.96 0.92
CA SER A 115 -4.00 7.22 0.85
C SER A 115 -3.07 8.41 1.02
N THR A 116 -2.90 9.23 -0.02
CA THR A 116 -2.04 10.42 0.03
C THR A 116 -2.51 11.42 1.07
N SER A 117 -3.81 11.66 1.18
CA SER A 117 -4.39 12.53 2.22
C SER A 117 -4.43 11.89 3.61
N GLY A 118 -4.35 10.54 3.68
CA GLY A 118 -4.58 9.79 4.91
C GLY A 118 -6.01 9.85 5.45
N ASN A 119 -6.96 10.38 4.67
CA ASN A 119 -8.34 10.61 5.13
C ASN A 119 -9.41 9.87 4.29
N SER A 120 -9.00 8.97 3.39
CA SER A 120 -9.93 8.13 2.61
C SER A 120 -10.67 7.17 3.55
N ILE A 121 -11.97 7.39 3.76
CA ILE A 121 -12.76 6.65 4.76
C ILE A 121 -12.78 5.15 4.46
N ASN A 122 -12.93 4.75 3.20
CA ASN A 122 -12.91 3.34 2.78
C ASN A 122 -11.57 2.65 3.09
N VAL A 123 -10.42 3.34 2.92
CA VAL A 123 -9.10 2.81 3.28
C VAL A 123 -8.95 2.72 4.80
N ILE A 124 -9.38 3.74 5.55
CA ILE A 124 -9.34 3.74 7.01
C ILE A 124 -10.15 2.57 7.57
N LYS A 125 -11.40 2.37 7.11
CA LYS A 125 -12.24 1.25 7.53
C LYS A 125 -11.62 -0.11 7.22
N ALA A 126 -10.95 -0.24 6.05
CA ALA A 126 -10.23 -1.46 5.70
C ALA A 126 -9.11 -1.77 6.70
N ILE A 127 -8.30 -0.77 7.06
CA ILE A 127 -7.22 -0.90 8.04
C ILE A 127 -7.77 -1.23 9.43
N GLU A 128 -8.83 -0.56 9.87
CA GLU A 128 -9.47 -0.86 11.16
C GLU A 128 -10.06 -2.29 11.21
N LYS A 129 -10.68 -2.76 10.13
CA LYS A 129 -11.17 -4.14 10.03
C LYS A 129 -10.01 -5.13 10.04
N ALA A 130 -8.94 -4.88 9.28
CA ALA A 130 -7.75 -5.72 9.24
C ALA A 130 -7.08 -5.86 10.64
N ASN A 131 -6.99 -4.76 11.38
CA ASN A 131 -6.50 -4.79 12.77
C ASN A 131 -7.33 -5.71 13.66
N LYS A 132 -8.69 -5.62 13.57
CA LYS A 132 -9.60 -6.48 14.33
C LYS A 132 -9.45 -7.96 13.99
N LEU A 133 -9.02 -8.28 12.77
CA LEU A 133 -8.77 -9.64 12.30
C LEU A 133 -7.36 -10.15 12.61
N GLY A 134 -6.50 -9.34 13.22
CA GLY A 134 -5.13 -9.72 13.57
C GLY A 134 -4.14 -9.68 12.40
N CYS A 135 -4.41 -8.87 11.37
CA CYS A 135 -3.49 -8.64 10.27
C CYS A 135 -2.36 -7.68 10.67
N LEU A 136 -1.23 -7.77 9.97
CA LEU A 136 -0.24 -6.70 9.95
C LEU A 136 -0.74 -5.57 9.04
N THR A 137 -0.95 -4.39 9.58
CA THR A 137 -1.45 -3.24 8.83
C THR A 137 -0.34 -2.23 8.54
N ILE A 138 -0.26 -1.79 7.29
CA ILE A 138 0.73 -0.83 6.81
C ILE A 138 -0.01 0.31 6.09
N ALA A 139 0.33 1.54 6.40
CA ALA A 139 -0.16 2.72 5.70
C ALA A 139 0.93 3.34 4.83
N PHE A 140 0.57 3.68 3.58
CA PHE A 140 1.35 4.56 2.71
C PHE A 140 0.63 5.89 2.62
N THR A 141 1.28 6.99 3.04
CA THR A 141 0.61 8.29 3.15
C THR A 141 1.59 9.46 3.00
N SER A 142 1.07 10.69 2.98
CA SER A 142 1.88 11.91 2.96
C SER A 142 2.43 12.26 4.35
N LYS A 143 3.17 13.34 4.43
CA LYS A 143 3.72 13.92 5.67
C LYS A 143 2.63 14.17 6.72
N SER A 144 1.50 14.71 6.32
CA SER A 144 0.36 14.95 7.22
C SER A 144 -0.24 13.65 7.76
N GLY A 145 -0.28 12.60 6.96
CA GLY A 145 -0.70 11.25 7.32
C GLY A 145 -2.19 11.07 7.60
N GLY A 146 -2.90 12.16 7.88
CA GLY A 146 -4.33 12.13 8.22
C GLY A 146 -4.67 11.12 9.33
N LYS A 147 -5.92 10.70 9.38
CA LYS A 147 -6.41 9.70 10.35
C LYS A 147 -5.80 8.30 10.12
N LEU A 148 -5.39 7.98 8.89
CA LEU A 148 -4.84 6.67 8.55
C LEU A 148 -3.55 6.39 9.32
N LYS A 149 -2.72 7.42 9.57
CA LYS A 149 -1.48 7.34 10.34
C LYS A 149 -1.68 6.80 11.76
N GLU A 150 -2.82 7.12 12.38
CA GLU A 150 -3.14 6.71 13.74
C GLU A 150 -3.72 5.29 13.83
N LYS A 151 -4.09 4.71 12.69
CA LYS A 151 -4.81 3.43 12.61
C LYS A 151 -3.93 2.26 12.21
N ALA A 152 -2.93 2.48 11.38
CA ALA A 152 -2.04 1.42 10.91
C ALA A 152 -0.94 1.11 11.92
N SER A 153 -0.53 -0.16 12.00
CA SER A 153 0.57 -0.61 12.87
C SER A 153 1.92 -0.07 12.40
N ILE A 154 2.09 0.10 11.10
CA ILE A 154 3.31 0.63 10.47
C ILE A 154 2.90 1.72 9.49
N VAL A 155 3.67 2.81 9.45
CA VAL A 155 3.38 3.95 8.56
C VAL A 155 4.62 4.35 7.79
N PHE A 156 4.52 4.32 6.45
CA PHE A 156 5.45 5.00 5.56
C PHE A 156 4.89 6.39 5.24
N SER A 157 5.42 7.39 5.90
CA SER A 157 5.03 8.79 5.73
C SER A 157 6.05 9.50 4.85
N ILE A 158 5.66 9.85 3.63
CA ILE A 158 6.52 10.58 2.69
C ILE A 158 6.59 12.06 3.09
N ASP A 159 7.80 12.63 3.16
CA ASP A 159 8.02 14.02 3.55
C ASP A 159 7.62 15.02 2.45
N SER A 160 6.36 14.90 2.01
CA SER A 160 5.71 15.79 1.07
C SER A 160 4.20 15.77 1.30
N ASN A 161 3.50 16.85 0.90
CA ASN A 161 2.03 16.91 0.79
C ASN A 161 1.59 17.07 -0.67
N ASP A 162 2.53 17.09 -1.61
CA ASP A 162 2.23 17.10 -3.04
C ASP A 162 1.88 15.69 -3.50
N THR A 163 0.64 15.47 -3.88
CA THR A 163 0.08 14.15 -4.18
C THR A 163 0.88 13.35 -5.21
N PRO A 164 1.29 13.89 -6.38
CA PRO A 164 2.12 13.13 -7.34
C PRO A 164 3.45 12.69 -6.73
N ILE A 165 4.16 13.58 -6.04
CA ILE A 165 5.46 13.29 -5.40
C ILE A 165 5.31 12.22 -4.33
N VAL A 166 4.23 12.27 -3.54
CA VAL A 166 3.92 11.24 -2.53
C VAL A 166 3.68 9.90 -3.21
N GLN A 167 2.89 9.84 -4.30
CA GLN A 167 2.60 8.61 -5.05
C GLN A 167 3.86 7.99 -5.64
N GLU A 168 4.67 8.75 -6.36
CA GLU A 168 5.95 8.27 -6.90
C GLU A 168 6.88 7.71 -5.82
N SER A 169 6.90 8.36 -4.65
CA SER A 169 7.78 7.97 -3.54
C SER A 169 7.35 6.68 -2.86
N TYR A 170 6.08 6.48 -2.57
CA TYR A 170 5.65 5.21 -1.95
C TYR A 170 5.57 4.06 -2.96
N LEU A 171 5.43 4.33 -4.26
CA LEU A 171 5.63 3.30 -5.26
C LEU A 171 7.09 2.78 -5.22
N ALA A 172 8.06 3.67 -5.05
CA ALA A 172 9.45 3.26 -4.82
C ALA A 172 9.60 2.41 -3.54
N VAL A 173 8.88 2.73 -2.46
CA VAL A 173 8.83 1.85 -1.26
C VAL A 173 8.26 0.48 -1.62
N GLY A 174 7.16 0.41 -2.37
CA GLY A 174 6.58 -0.85 -2.84
C GLY A 174 7.59 -1.71 -3.62
N HIS A 175 8.35 -1.12 -4.53
CA HIS A 175 9.41 -1.82 -5.27
C HIS A 175 10.53 -2.34 -4.35
N MET A 176 10.97 -1.53 -3.38
CA MET A 176 12.00 -1.98 -2.41
C MET A 176 11.49 -3.14 -1.55
N LEU A 177 10.23 -3.08 -1.07
CA LEU A 177 9.62 -4.19 -0.33
C LEU A 177 9.52 -5.44 -1.19
N SER A 178 9.11 -5.32 -2.47
CA SER A 178 9.05 -6.45 -3.41
C SER A 178 10.41 -7.10 -3.62
N GLN A 179 11.47 -6.29 -3.78
CA GLN A 179 12.84 -6.81 -3.94
C GLN A 179 13.31 -7.55 -2.67
N ILE A 180 13.08 -6.98 -1.48
CA ILE A 180 13.50 -7.59 -0.21
C ILE A 180 12.80 -8.93 0.00
N VAL A 181 11.49 -8.99 -0.27
CA VAL A 181 10.72 -10.23 -0.18
C VAL A 181 11.21 -11.26 -1.19
N GLU A 182 11.45 -10.85 -2.44
CA GLU A 182 11.96 -11.76 -3.49
C GLU A 182 13.33 -12.35 -3.14
N ASP A 183 14.17 -11.59 -2.44
CA ASP A 183 15.49 -12.09 -1.99
C ASP A 183 15.41 -13.12 -0.84
N MET A 184 14.22 -13.27 -0.23
CA MET A 184 13.97 -14.20 0.89
C MET A 184 13.29 -15.52 0.48
N VAL A 185 12.67 -15.57 -0.71
CA VAL A 185 11.79 -16.67 -1.15
C VAL A 185 12.33 -17.47 -2.33
#